data_72a341352b67b02744b72145472d3f87
#
_entry.id   72a341352b67b02744b72145472d3f87
#
_cell.length_a   1.000
_cell.length_b   1.000
_cell.length_c   1.000
_cell.angle_alpha   90.00
_cell.angle_beta   90.00
_cell.angle_gamma   90.00
#
_symmetry.space_group_name_H-M   'P 1'
#
loop_
_entity.id
_entity.type
_entity.pdbx_description
1 polymer ?
#
loop_
_entity_poly.entity_id
_entity_poly.type
_entity_poly.pdbx_seq_one_letter_code
_entity_poly.pdbx_strand_id
1 'polypeptide(L)'
;MSRAKATILCIEDHWNGLLARKMFLEKHGYEVLEASGIDEGLKLFLSRNVDAVVLDYQLPGMNGDVVAEKMKRLNSHVPIMLLSAYGPLPGRKLRSVDWFLTKSQPPTDLLSALQDLLDDQHKPFFARWLNQWKNRSQVSS
;
A
#
# COMPACT_ATOMS: atom_id res chain seq x y z
N MET A 1 9.51 -20.44 17.87
CA MET A 1 8.33 -20.37 16.99
C MET A 1 8.51 -19.29 15.95
N SER A 2 8.37 -19.64 14.69
CA SER A 2 8.44 -18.65 13.64
C SER A 2 7.17 -17.80 13.63
N ARG A 3 7.33 -16.52 13.42
CA ARG A 3 6.21 -15.60 13.22
C ARG A 3 5.50 -15.96 11.92
N ALA A 4 4.19 -15.82 11.92
CA ALA A 4 3.44 -15.87 10.68
C ALA A 4 3.89 -14.72 9.78
N LYS A 5 4.01 -14.98 8.48
CA LYS A 5 4.39 -13.94 7.51
C LYS A 5 3.28 -12.90 7.41
N ALA A 6 3.66 -11.64 7.29
CA ALA A 6 2.70 -10.60 6.97
C ALA A 6 2.21 -10.78 5.53
N THR A 7 0.93 -10.55 5.32
CA THR A 7 0.27 -10.71 4.02
C THR A 7 0.05 -9.35 3.39
N ILE A 8 0.59 -9.17 2.20
CA ILE A 8 0.51 -7.92 1.44
C ILE A 8 -0.37 -8.14 0.22
N LEU A 9 -1.42 -7.34 0.09
CA LEU A 9 -2.25 -7.34 -1.10
C LEU A 9 -1.71 -6.32 -2.09
N CYS A 10 -1.28 -6.78 -3.26
CA CYS A 10 -0.78 -5.93 -4.33
C CYS A 10 -1.82 -5.83 -5.44
N ILE A 11 -2.21 -4.60 -5.78
CA ILE A 11 -3.20 -4.32 -6.83
C ILE A 11 -2.53 -3.50 -7.93
N GLU A 12 -2.40 -4.09 -9.10
CA GLU A 12 -1.70 -3.53 -10.25
C GLU A 12 -2.24 -4.17 -11.51
N ASP A 13 -2.61 -3.39 -12.51
CA ASP A 13 -3.15 -3.94 -13.76
C ASP A 13 -2.09 -4.36 -14.76
N HIS A 14 -0.84 -3.95 -14.58
CA HIS A 14 0.28 -4.34 -15.44
C HIS A 14 0.92 -5.62 -14.91
N TRP A 15 0.76 -6.72 -15.65
CA TRP A 15 1.23 -8.03 -15.22
C TRP A 15 2.69 -8.07 -14.82
N ASN A 16 3.57 -7.47 -15.64
CA ASN A 16 5.01 -7.50 -15.36
C ASN A 16 5.35 -6.77 -14.06
N GLY A 17 4.72 -5.64 -13.82
CA GLY A 17 4.93 -4.88 -12.59
C GLY A 17 4.44 -5.62 -11.37
N LEU A 18 3.28 -6.25 -11.48
CA LEU A 18 2.68 -7.04 -10.40
C LEU A 18 3.57 -8.23 -10.05
N LEU A 19 4.03 -8.98 -11.06
CA LEU A 19 4.89 -10.13 -10.85
C LEU A 19 6.22 -9.74 -10.21
N ALA A 20 6.85 -8.68 -10.70
CA ALA A 20 8.14 -8.21 -10.16
C ALA A 20 8.01 -7.82 -8.69
N ARG A 21 6.94 -7.10 -8.35
CA ARG A 21 6.67 -6.68 -6.97
C ARG A 21 6.44 -7.87 -6.06
N LYS A 22 5.63 -8.83 -6.53
CA LYS A 22 5.37 -10.06 -5.80
C LYS A 22 6.67 -10.80 -5.49
N MET A 23 7.49 -11.03 -6.50
CA MET A 23 8.76 -11.75 -6.33
C MET A 23 9.68 -11.02 -5.35
N PHE A 24 9.77 -9.70 -5.45
CA PHE A 24 10.60 -8.91 -4.56
C PHE A 24 10.14 -9.02 -3.11
N LEU A 25 8.84 -8.86 -2.86
CA LEU A 25 8.30 -8.92 -1.50
C LEU A 25 8.38 -10.32 -0.91
N GLU A 26 8.13 -11.35 -1.71
CA GLU A 26 8.24 -12.73 -1.25
C GLU A 26 9.67 -13.08 -0.86
N LYS A 27 10.64 -12.58 -1.60
CA LYS A 27 12.06 -12.75 -1.27
C LYS A 27 12.39 -12.18 0.10
N HIS A 28 11.68 -11.15 0.52
CA HIS A 28 11.92 -10.49 1.81
C HIS A 28 10.97 -10.97 2.91
N GLY A 29 10.34 -12.11 2.72
CA GLY A 29 9.60 -12.79 3.79
C GLY A 29 8.13 -12.45 3.89
N TYR A 30 7.53 -11.78 2.90
CA TYR A 30 6.11 -11.49 2.89
C TYR A 30 5.33 -12.54 2.10
N GLU A 31 4.10 -12.77 2.50
CA GLU A 31 3.13 -13.47 1.68
C GLU A 31 2.42 -12.44 0.82
N VAL A 32 2.27 -12.69 -0.49
CA VAL A 32 1.70 -11.72 -1.41
C VAL A 32 0.45 -12.28 -2.06
N LEU A 33 -0.64 -11.51 -1.95
CA LEU A 33 -1.86 -11.73 -2.71
C LEU A 33 -1.85 -10.77 -3.88
N GLU A 34 -2.15 -11.27 -5.08
CA GLU A 34 -2.14 -10.46 -6.30
C GLU A 34 -3.56 -10.20 -6.78
N ALA A 35 -3.82 -8.97 -7.20
CA ALA A 35 -5.04 -8.61 -7.89
C ALA A 35 -4.68 -7.75 -9.10
N SER A 36 -5.22 -8.10 -10.26
CA SER A 36 -4.98 -7.36 -11.50
C SER A 36 -5.99 -6.23 -11.71
N GLY A 37 -6.95 -6.08 -10.82
CA GLY A 37 -7.96 -5.04 -10.90
C GLY A 37 -8.65 -4.78 -9.58
N ILE A 38 -9.54 -3.79 -9.59
CA ILE A 38 -10.19 -3.28 -8.39
C ILE A 38 -11.13 -4.32 -7.77
N ASP A 39 -11.96 -4.95 -8.59
CA ASP A 39 -12.96 -5.91 -8.08
C ASP A 39 -12.30 -7.10 -7.40
N GLU A 40 -11.27 -7.67 -8.04
CA GLU A 40 -10.50 -8.74 -7.44
C GLU A 40 -9.79 -8.28 -6.17
N GLY A 41 -9.23 -7.08 -6.20
CA GLY A 41 -8.55 -6.51 -5.03
C GLY A 41 -9.48 -6.34 -3.85
N LEU A 42 -10.66 -5.77 -4.06
CA LEU A 42 -11.64 -5.59 -3.00
C LEU A 42 -12.16 -6.93 -2.47
N LYS A 43 -12.34 -7.90 -3.35
CA LYS A 43 -12.78 -9.24 -2.96
C LYS A 43 -11.76 -9.91 -2.04
N LEU A 44 -10.48 -9.85 -2.41
CA LEU A 44 -9.40 -10.39 -1.57
C LEU A 44 -9.27 -9.63 -0.25
N PHE A 45 -9.42 -8.31 -0.30
CA PHE A 45 -9.35 -7.47 0.89
C PHE A 45 -10.42 -7.87 1.92
N LEU A 46 -11.61 -8.21 1.45
CA LEU A 46 -12.73 -8.61 2.32
C LEU A 46 -12.65 -10.07 2.78
N SER A 47 -12.10 -10.95 1.96
CA SER A 47 -12.14 -12.40 2.22
C SER A 47 -10.87 -12.96 2.86
N ARG A 48 -9.77 -12.21 2.87
CA ARG A 48 -8.49 -12.67 3.40
C ARG A 48 -7.99 -11.72 4.49
N ASN A 49 -7.12 -12.21 5.35
CA ASN A 49 -6.46 -11.38 6.35
C ASN A 49 -5.29 -10.66 5.69
N VAL A 50 -5.49 -9.38 5.40
CA VAL A 50 -4.49 -8.53 4.74
C VAL A 50 -3.86 -7.60 5.78
N ASP A 51 -2.53 -7.61 5.85
CA ASP A 51 -1.80 -6.78 6.80
C ASP A 51 -1.45 -5.41 6.24
N ALA A 52 -1.27 -5.30 4.93
CA ALA A 52 -1.04 -4.03 4.23
C ALA A 52 -1.44 -4.17 2.77
N VAL A 53 -1.73 -3.05 2.14
CA VAL A 53 -2.08 -2.99 0.72
C VAL A 53 -1.06 -2.13 -0.02
N VAL A 54 -0.56 -2.62 -1.15
CA VAL A 54 0.22 -1.85 -2.11
C VAL A 54 -0.63 -1.67 -3.34
N LEU A 55 -1.04 -0.44 -3.59
CA LEU A 55 -2.10 -0.09 -4.52
C LEU A 55 -1.57 0.87 -5.58
N ASP A 56 -1.77 0.52 -6.85
CA ASP A 56 -1.43 1.41 -7.94
C ASP A 56 -2.44 2.57 -8.00
N TYR A 57 -1.93 3.78 -8.26
CA TYR A 57 -2.80 4.95 -8.42
C TYR A 57 -3.63 4.84 -9.70
N GLN A 58 -3.00 4.44 -10.81
CA GLN A 58 -3.69 4.36 -12.10
C GLN A 58 -4.21 2.95 -12.33
N LEU A 59 -5.51 2.78 -12.14
CA LEU A 59 -6.20 1.52 -12.39
C LEU A 59 -7.37 1.76 -13.34
N PRO A 60 -7.70 0.80 -14.19
CA PRO A 60 -8.89 0.92 -15.04
C PRO A 60 -10.15 1.09 -14.18
N GLY A 61 -10.95 2.07 -14.52
CA GLY A 61 -12.24 2.32 -13.89
C GLY A 61 -12.23 3.24 -12.70
N MET A 62 -11.13 3.33 -11.95
CA MET A 62 -11.07 4.14 -10.74
C MET A 62 -9.63 4.37 -10.33
N ASN A 63 -9.30 5.59 -9.94
CA ASN A 63 -7.96 5.86 -9.41
C ASN A 63 -7.77 5.25 -8.03
N GLY A 64 -6.51 4.93 -7.70
CA GLY A 64 -6.18 4.24 -6.45
C GLY A 64 -6.55 5.01 -5.19
N ASP A 65 -6.54 6.35 -5.22
CA ASP A 65 -6.96 7.15 -4.07
C ASP A 65 -8.43 6.89 -3.69
N VAL A 66 -9.29 6.68 -4.69
CA VAL A 66 -10.71 6.36 -4.44
C VAL A 66 -10.85 4.93 -3.94
N VAL A 67 -10.06 4.01 -4.46
CA VAL A 67 -10.03 2.62 -3.97
C VAL A 67 -9.58 2.59 -2.51
N ALA A 68 -8.55 3.35 -2.17
CA ALA A 68 -8.05 3.47 -0.80
C ALA A 68 -9.15 3.97 0.15
N GLU A 69 -9.91 4.95 -0.29
CA GLU A 69 -11.02 5.48 0.49
C GLU A 69 -12.06 4.40 0.79
N LYS A 70 -12.42 3.60 -0.22
CA LYS A 70 -13.34 2.47 -0.03
C LYS A 70 -12.78 1.45 0.94
N MET A 71 -11.51 1.12 0.81
CA MET A 71 -10.86 0.15 1.70
C MET A 71 -10.84 0.64 3.15
N LYS A 72 -10.56 1.92 3.37
CA LYS A 72 -10.56 2.49 4.73
C LYS A 72 -11.95 2.47 5.36
N ARG A 73 -13.01 2.58 4.57
CA ARG A 73 -14.38 2.42 5.09
C ARG A 73 -14.67 0.98 5.50
N LEU A 74 -14.09 0.03 4.78
CA LEU A 74 -14.29 -1.41 5.06
C LEU A 74 -13.44 -1.88 6.24
N ASN A 75 -12.20 -1.42 6.33
CA ASN A 75 -11.31 -1.74 7.44
C ASN A 75 -10.24 -0.64 7.55
N SER A 76 -10.45 0.30 8.48
CA SER A 76 -9.57 1.45 8.65
C SER A 76 -8.20 1.10 9.24
N HIS A 77 -8.03 -0.11 9.76
CA HIS A 77 -6.78 -0.51 10.43
C HIS A 77 -5.71 -0.99 9.46
N VAL A 78 -6.07 -1.38 8.26
CA VAL A 78 -5.10 -1.88 7.27
C VAL A 78 -4.40 -0.70 6.61
N PRO A 79 -3.06 -0.59 6.74
CA PRO A 79 -2.32 0.47 6.07
C PRO A 79 -2.33 0.30 4.56
N ILE A 80 -2.42 1.41 3.85
CA ILE A 80 -2.46 1.45 2.39
C ILE A 80 -1.30 2.29 1.88
N MET A 81 -0.48 1.68 1.03
CA MET A 81 0.58 2.35 0.31
C MET A 81 0.15 2.56 -1.13
N LEU A 82 0.25 3.79 -1.60
CA LEU A 82 -0.12 4.15 -2.98
C LEU A 82 1.13 4.34 -3.81
N LEU A 83 1.17 3.70 -4.97
CA LEU A 83 2.26 3.85 -5.95
C LEU A 83 1.75 4.59 -7.17
N SER A 84 2.53 5.53 -7.68
CA SER A 84 2.19 6.27 -8.89
C SER A 84 3.37 6.35 -9.82
N ALA A 85 3.11 6.20 -11.13
CA ALA A 85 4.12 6.46 -12.15
C ALA A 85 4.45 7.94 -12.23
N TYR A 86 3.54 8.77 -11.78
CA TYR A 86 3.67 10.22 -11.76
C TYR A 86 3.62 10.69 -10.32
N GLY A 87 4.39 11.64 -9.99
CA GLY A 87 4.34 12.24 -8.68
C GLY A 87 4.36 13.74 -8.81
N PRO A 88 4.27 14.48 -7.70
CA PRO A 88 3.52 14.16 -6.50
C PRO A 88 2.02 14.36 -6.70
N LEU A 89 1.20 13.79 -5.82
CA LEU A 89 -0.25 13.97 -5.86
C LEU A 89 -0.67 15.01 -4.83
N PRO A 90 -1.78 15.74 -5.09
CA PRO A 90 -2.31 16.68 -4.10
C PRO A 90 -2.66 15.98 -2.78
N GLY A 91 -2.47 16.68 -1.66
CA GLY A 91 -2.74 16.11 -0.34
C GLY A 91 -4.15 15.57 -0.17
N ARG A 92 -5.16 16.20 -0.83
CA ARG A 92 -6.55 15.72 -0.76
C ARG A 92 -6.72 14.31 -1.32
N LYS A 93 -5.85 13.89 -2.25
CA LYS A 93 -5.87 12.54 -2.81
C LYS A 93 -5.16 11.53 -1.92
N LEU A 94 -4.47 11.97 -0.90
CA LEU A 94 -3.71 11.12 0.00
C LEU A 94 -4.37 10.93 1.36
N ARG A 95 -5.62 11.40 1.54
CA ARG A 95 -6.32 11.35 2.83
C ARG A 95 -6.51 9.94 3.37
N SER A 96 -6.75 8.98 2.49
CA SER A 96 -6.95 7.58 2.86
C SER A 96 -5.72 6.72 2.64
N VAL A 97 -4.57 7.36 2.38
CA VAL A 97 -3.31 6.70 2.05
C VAL A 97 -2.34 6.90 3.21
N ASP A 98 -1.71 5.82 3.65
CA ASP A 98 -0.76 5.86 4.76
C ASP A 98 0.66 6.17 4.30
N TRP A 99 0.99 5.84 3.06
CA TRP A 99 2.30 6.12 2.47
C TRP A 99 2.18 6.26 0.96
N PHE A 100 2.97 7.16 0.40
CA PHE A 100 2.99 7.39 -1.05
C PHE A 100 4.41 7.23 -1.58
N LEU A 101 4.56 6.48 -2.68
CA LEU A 101 5.83 6.35 -3.40
C LEU A 101 5.57 6.50 -4.89
N THR A 102 6.58 7.01 -5.61
CA THR A 102 6.57 6.96 -7.07
C THR A 102 7.21 5.65 -7.54
N LYS A 103 6.78 5.16 -8.68
CA LYS A 103 7.32 3.91 -9.25
C LYS A 103 8.78 4.05 -9.68
N SER A 104 9.29 5.27 -9.79
CA SER A 104 10.70 5.52 -10.11
C SER A 104 11.64 5.33 -8.93
N GLN A 105 11.09 5.27 -7.70
CA GLN A 105 11.92 5.06 -6.52
C GLN A 105 12.40 3.61 -6.44
N PRO A 106 13.57 3.36 -5.83
CA PRO A 106 14.10 2.00 -5.73
C PRO A 106 13.14 1.06 -4.96
N PRO A 107 13.12 -0.25 -5.32
CA PRO A 107 12.32 -1.21 -4.57
C PRO A 107 12.61 -1.27 -3.07
N THR A 108 13.83 -0.91 -2.67
CA THR A 108 14.20 -0.85 -1.25
C THR A 108 13.40 0.20 -0.49
N ASP A 109 12.94 1.27 -1.15
CA ASP A 109 12.10 2.28 -0.52
C ASP A 109 10.71 1.70 -0.21
N LEU A 110 10.17 0.88 -1.11
CA LEU A 110 8.93 0.16 -0.88
C LEU A 110 9.06 -0.76 0.33
N LEU A 111 10.15 -1.51 0.40
CA LEU A 111 10.40 -2.43 1.50
C LEU A 111 10.50 -1.70 2.84
N SER A 112 11.28 -0.63 2.89
CA SER A 112 11.43 0.18 4.10
C SER A 112 10.10 0.76 4.57
N ALA A 113 9.31 1.29 3.64
CA ALA A 113 8.01 1.87 3.96
C ALA A 113 7.04 0.82 4.49
N LEU A 114 7.02 -0.38 3.89
CA LEU A 114 6.17 -1.47 4.39
C LEU A 114 6.58 -1.89 5.81
N GLN A 115 7.88 -2.00 6.06
CA GLN A 115 8.37 -2.35 7.39
C GLN A 115 7.92 -1.32 8.42
N ASP A 116 8.03 -0.03 8.09
CA ASP A 116 7.60 1.05 8.99
C ASP A 116 6.08 1.01 9.22
N LEU A 117 5.29 0.82 8.18
CA LEU A 117 3.84 0.78 8.31
C LEU A 117 3.36 -0.41 9.14
N LEU A 118 4.01 -1.57 8.97
CA LEU A 118 3.65 -2.76 9.75
C LEU A 118 4.07 -2.63 11.21
N ASP A 119 5.22 -2.01 11.47
CA ASP A 119 5.63 -1.70 12.83
C ASP A 119 4.71 -0.69 13.50
N ASP A 120 4.24 0.30 12.75
CA ASP A 120 3.34 1.34 13.26
C ASP A 120 2.02 0.78 13.78
N GLN A 121 1.62 -0.44 13.37
CA GLN A 121 0.43 -1.09 13.93
C GLN A 121 0.54 -1.29 15.44
N HIS A 122 1.74 -1.34 15.97
CA HIS A 122 2.00 -1.56 17.40
C HIS A 122 2.46 -0.29 18.13
N LYS A 123 2.56 0.85 17.41
CA LYS A 123 3.00 2.11 18.00
C LYS A 123 1.81 2.91 18.53
N PRO A 124 2.02 3.82 19.50
CA PRO A 124 0.99 4.75 19.92
C PRO A 124 0.47 5.57 18.75
N PHE A 125 -0.81 5.97 18.83
CA PHE A 125 -1.46 6.77 17.79
C PHE A 125 -0.64 7.99 17.39
N PHE A 126 -0.03 8.69 18.36
CA PHE A 126 0.76 9.89 18.10
C PHE A 126 1.93 9.61 17.14
N ALA A 127 2.65 8.52 17.36
CA ALA A 127 3.79 8.15 16.50
C ALA A 127 3.35 7.83 15.08
N ARG A 128 2.20 7.14 14.93
CA ARG A 128 1.62 6.86 13.62
C ARG A 128 1.23 8.14 12.89
N TRP A 129 0.63 9.07 13.61
CA TRP A 129 0.24 10.36 13.06
C TRP A 129 1.46 11.14 12.56
N LEU A 130 2.55 11.16 13.30
CA LEU A 130 3.79 11.83 12.88
C LEU A 130 4.35 11.24 11.59
N ASN A 131 4.36 9.93 11.45
CA ASN A 131 4.85 9.27 10.25
C ASN A 131 4.01 9.64 9.03
N GLN A 132 2.69 9.66 9.16
CA GLN A 132 1.79 10.07 8.09
C GLN A 132 2.04 11.52 7.68
N TRP A 133 2.21 12.39 8.66
CA TRP A 133 2.48 13.80 8.42
C TRP A 133 3.79 13.99 7.66
N LYS A 134 4.85 13.31 8.07
CA LYS A 134 6.16 13.39 7.41
C LYS A 134 6.09 12.92 5.96
N ASN A 135 5.42 11.82 5.71
CA ASN A 135 5.26 11.28 4.37
C ASN A 135 4.50 12.26 3.47
N ARG A 136 3.41 12.82 3.96
CA ARG A 136 2.62 13.80 3.21
C ARG A 136 3.40 15.07 2.91
N SER A 137 4.22 15.52 3.85
CA SER A 137 5.06 16.72 3.66
C SER A 137 6.08 16.53 2.54
N GLN A 138 6.57 15.31 2.34
CA GLN A 138 7.52 15.01 1.29
C GLN A 138 6.90 15.04 -0.11
N VAL A 139 5.60 14.82 -0.24
CA VAL A 139 4.92 14.75 -1.54
C VAL A 139 4.04 15.95 -1.84
N SER A 140 3.80 16.83 -0.89
CA SER A 140 2.91 17.99 -1.05
C SER A 140 3.66 19.30 -1.24
N SER A 141 4.83 19.25 -1.80
CA SER A 141 5.61 20.45 -2.10
C SER A 141 5.08 21.21 -3.30
#